data_fd88426949db4ebb92898ca4d0357de9
#
_entry.id   fd88426949db4ebb92898ca4d0357de9
#
_cell.length_a   1.000
_cell.length_b   1.000
_cell.length_c   1.000
_cell.angle_alpha   90.00
_cell.angle_beta   90.00
_cell.angle_gamma   90.00
#
_symmetry.space_group_name_H-M   'P 1'
#
loop_
_entity.id
_entity.type
_entity.pdbx_description
1 polymer ?
#
loop_
_entity_poly.entity_id
_entity_poly.type
_entity_poly.pdbx_seq_one_letter_code
_entity_poly.pdbx_strand_id
1 'polypeptide(L)'
;PDFTTWDDKGLYWRTAPSDVLQGKVLGNYMATCGAQTVGMIVLNDAYGTGLAKNIKESFEAAGGQVVAEALFNEGDSQFSSQVDKVLAAKPDAIALITFDQAKSIVPLMTGKGVKPTQMFLVDGNTSDYSKDFQPGTLKGARGTIPGTFDQEDFKKKLLEIDPALNDYSYAGESYDAVNLLSLAAEAANSTKGTDIAGKLKEVSEGGEKCTSYAACVTLLREGKDIDYDGQSGPVTFSDAGDPTEAYIGIYEYQDDNKYTAVKE
;
A
#
# COMPACT_ATOMS: atom_id res chain seq x y z
N PRO A 1 -0.25 11.16 -2.93
CA PRO A 1 -0.26 11.63 -4.34
C PRO A 1 0.61 12.86 -4.58
N ASP A 2 0.63 13.80 -3.63
CA ASP A 2 1.20 15.15 -3.83
C ASP A 2 2.73 15.15 -4.00
N PHE A 3 3.41 14.13 -3.50
CA PHE A 3 4.86 14.02 -3.60
C PHE A 3 5.37 13.87 -5.05
N THR A 4 4.58 13.28 -5.94
CA THR A 4 4.94 13.15 -7.37
C THR A 4 5.19 14.50 -8.05
N THR A 5 4.51 15.55 -7.59
CA THR A 5 4.59 16.91 -8.18
C THR A 5 5.20 17.94 -7.24
N TRP A 6 5.75 17.50 -6.11
CA TRP A 6 6.39 18.38 -5.15
C TRP A 6 7.70 18.92 -5.71
N ASP A 7 8.00 20.20 -5.46
CA ASP A 7 9.30 20.82 -5.83
C ASP A 7 10.37 20.37 -4.83
N ASP A 8 10.80 19.13 -4.97
CA ASP A 8 11.81 18.46 -4.12
C ASP A 8 13.24 18.58 -4.68
N LYS A 9 13.41 19.27 -5.81
CA LYS A 9 14.68 19.41 -6.54
C LYS A 9 15.31 18.08 -6.96
N GLY A 10 14.48 17.07 -7.23
CA GLY A 10 14.90 15.73 -7.62
C GLY A 10 15.47 14.89 -6.48
N LEU A 11 15.13 15.19 -5.23
CA LEU A 11 15.62 14.48 -4.05
C LEU A 11 14.60 13.52 -3.43
N TYR A 12 13.33 13.55 -3.85
CA TYR A 12 12.31 12.61 -3.42
C TYR A 12 12.21 11.43 -4.39
N TRP A 13 12.40 10.23 -3.88
CA TRP A 13 12.28 8.97 -4.61
C TRP A 13 11.52 7.96 -3.76
N ARG A 14 10.72 7.11 -4.37
CA ARG A 14 9.99 6.07 -3.63
C ARG A 14 9.99 4.75 -4.36
N THR A 15 10.13 3.69 -3.62
CA THR A 15 10.03 2.30 -4.09
C THR A 15 8.62 1.74 -3.98
N ALA A 16 7.80 2.32 -3.09
CA ALA A 16 6.39 1.97 -2.96
C ALA A 16 5.52 2.74 -3.96
N PRO A 17 4.46 2.13 -4.52
CA PRO A 17 3.53 2.84 -5.40
C PRO A 17 2.77 3.95 -4.68
N SER A 18 2.29 4.93 -5.43
CA SER A 18 1.48 6.01 -4.87
C SER A 18 0.04 5.57 -4.62
N ASP A 19 -0.66 6.30 -3.71
CA ASP A 19 -2.09 6.11 -3.44
C ASP A 19 -2.98 6.28 -4.68
N VAL A 20 -2.47 6.90 -5.75
CA VAL A 20 -3.16 6.98 -7.04
C VAL A 20 -3.39 5.58 -7.61
N LEU A 21 -2.36 4.73 -7.60
CA LEU A 21 -2.49 3.35 -8.07
C LEU A 21 -3.35 2.52 -7.13
N GLN A 22 -3.15 2.62 -5.82
CA GLN A 22 -3.93 1.88 -4.84
C GLN A 22 -5.41 2.24 -4.92
N GLY A 23 -5.74 3.53 -4.99
CA GLY A 23 -7.12 4.01 -5.12
C GLY A 23 -7.77 3.53 -6.42
N LYS A 24 -7.01 3.54 -7.53
CA LYS A 24 -7.47 2.99 -8.80
C LYS A 24 -7.78 1.50 -8.73
N VAL A 25 -6.92 0.71 -8.11
CA VAL A 25 -7.11 -0.73 -7.95
C VAL A 25 -8.32 -1.01 -7.06
N LEU A 26 -8.40 -0.38 -5.88
CA LEU A 26 -9.49 -0.63 -4.94
C LEU A 26 -10.85 -0.17 -5.50
N GLY A 27 -10.92 1.01 -6.14
CA GLY A 27 -12.15 1.51 -6.76
C GLY A 27 -12.68 0.56 -7.83
N ASN A 28 -11.81 0.14 -8.75
CA ASN A 28 -12.17 -0.84 -9.78
C ASN A 28 -12.57 -2.19 -9.18
N TYR A 29 -11.85 -2.64 -8.15
CA TYR A 29 -12.12 -3.93 -7.52
C TYR A 29 -13.49 -3.96 -6.83
N MET A 30 -13.87 -2.89 -6.11
CA MET A 30 -15.21 -2.78 -5.54
C MET A 30 -16.31 -2.87 -6.61
N ALA A 31 -16.12 -2.20 -7.75
CA ALA A 31 -17.05 -2.30 -8.89
C ALA A 31 -17.11 -3.73 -9.47
N THR A 32 -15.98 -4.40 -9.61
CA THR A 32 -15.89 -5.80 -10.05
C THR A 32 -16.58 -6.75 -9.08
N CYS A 33 -16.55 -6.46 -7.77
CA CYS A 33 -17.29 -7.19 -6.75
C CYS A 33 -18.82 -6.93 -6.79
N GLY A 34 -19.30 -6.08 -7.71
CA GLY A 34 -20.72 -5.81 -7.94
C GLY A 34 -21.27 -4.64 -7.11
N ALA A 35 -20.44 -3.91 -6.38
CA ALA A 35 -20.89 -2.70 -5.69
C ALA A 35 -21.31 -1.63 -6.71
N GLN A 36 -22.48 -1.05 -6.54
CA GLN A 36 -22.96 0.11 -7.31
C GLN A 36 -22.83 1.40 -6.50
N THR A 37 -22.86 1.28 -5.18
CA THR A 37 -22.77 2.40 -4.25
C THR A 37 -21.73 2.12 -3.16
N VAL A 38 -20.92 3.13 -2.84
CA VAL A 38 -19.89 3.04 -1.80
C VAL A 38 -20.04 4.17 -0.79
N GLY A 39 -19.94 3.82 0.48
CA GLY A 39 -19.72 4.77 1.56
C GLY A 39 -18.26 4.74 2.01
N MET A 40 -17.70 5.84 2.48
CA MET A 40 -16.32 5.91 2.93
C MET A 40 -16.23 6.51 4.33
N ILE A 41 -15.41 5.90 5.19
CA ILE A 41 -14.99 6.46 6.49
C ILE A 41 -13.50 6.77 6.37
N VAL A 42 -13.13 8.04 6.50
CA VAL A 42 -11.86 8.55 6.01
C VAL A 42 -11.14 9.36 7.09
N LEU A 43 -9.88 9.05 7.35
CA LEU A 43 -9.01 9.89 8.15
C LEU A 43 -8.79 11.23 7.43
N ASN A 44 -8.99 12.32 8.17
CA ASN A 44 -8.89 13.68 7.66
C ASN A 44 -7.43 14.18 7.68
N ASP A 45 -6.61 13.55 6.85
CA ASP A 45 -5.23 13.96 6.60
C ASP A 45 -4.89 13.85 5.11
N ALA A 46 -3.65 14.13 4.73
CA ALA A 46 -3.19 14.07 3.33
C ALA A 46 -3.24 12.65 2.75
N TYR A 47 -2.99 11.61 3.58
CA TYR A 47 -3.11 10.21 3.17
C TYR A 47 -4.58 9.84 2.96
N GLY A 48 -5.40 9.97 3.98
CA GLY A 48 -6.79 9.50 3.94
C GLY A 48 -7.61 10.20 2.86
N THR A 49 -7.55 11.54 2.79
CA THR A 49 -8.29 12.32 1.79
C THR A 49 -7.74 12.11 0.37
N GLY A 50 -6.43 11.96 0.23
CA GLY A 50 -5.78 11.68 -1.05
C GLY A 50 -6.17 10.30 -1.60
N LEU A 51 -6.11 9.26 -0.79
CA LEU A 51 -6.51 7.91 -1.19
C LEU A 51 -8.02 7.83 -1.47
N ALA A 52 -8.87 8.44 -0.61
CA ALA A 52 -10.32 8.50 -0.80
C ALA A 52 -10.70 9.13 -2.14
N LYS A 53 -10.04 10.24 -2.51
CA LYS A 53 -10.23 10.90 -3.81
C LYS A 53 -9.97 9.93 -4.96
N ASN A 54 -8.84 9.24 -4.96
CA ASN A 54 -8.46 8.32 -6.03
C ASN A 54 -9.39 7.08 -6.11
N ILE A 55 -9.83 6.56 -4.95
CA ILE A 55 -10.85 5.52 -4.88
C ILE A 55 -12.16 5.99 -5.53
N LYS A 56 -12.62 7.17 -5.14
CA LYS A 56 -13.85 7.77 -5.67
C LYS A 56 -13.77 7.95 -7.18
N GLU A 57 -12.73 8.60 -7.70
CA GLU A 57 -12.55 8.85 -9.12
C GLU A 57 -12.56 7.54 -9.93
N SER A 58 -11.87 6.51 -9.43
CA SER A 58 -11.81 5.21 -10.10
C SER A 58 -13.13 4.45 -10.05
N PHE A 59 -13.79 4.44 -8.89
CA PHE A 59 -15.07 3.76 -8.71
C PHE A 59 -16.19 4.40 -9.55
N GLU A 60 -16.23 5.74 -9.59
CA GLU A 60 -17.20 6.50 -10.40
C GLU A 60 -16.91 6.35 -11.90
N ALA A 61 -15.63 6.29 -12.31
CA ALA A 61 -15.26 5.99 -13.69
C ALA A 61 -15.67 4.57 -14.12
N ALA A 62 -15.75 3.62 -13.18
CA ALA A 62 -16.27 2.27 -13.41
C ALA A 62 -17.81 2.18 -13.40
N GLY A 63 -18.52 3.32 -13.22
CA GLY A 63 -19.98 3.40 -13.25
C GLY A 63 -20.65 3.32 -11.87
N GLY A 64 -19.90 3.26 -10.79
CA GLY A 64 -20.41 3.31 -9.42
C GLY A 64 -20.69 4.74 -8.94
N GLN A 65 -21.18 4.87 -7.71
CA GLN A 65 -21.41 6.15 -7.05
C GLN A 65 -20.94 6.13 -5.60
N VAL A 66 -20.16 7.13 -5.19
CA VAL A 66 -19.89 7.38 -3.77
C VAL A 66 -21.05 8.16 -3.16
N VAL A 67 -21.82 7.49 -2.30
CA VAL A 67 -23.07 8.02 -1.73
C VAL A 67 -22.90 8.68 -0.36
N ALA A 68 -21.80 8.41 0.32
CA ALA A 68 -21.48 9.05 1.60
C ALA A 68 -19.96 9.05 1.83
N GLU A 69 -19.48 10.12 2.42
CA GLU A 69 -18.11 10.23 2.93
C GLU A 69 -18.17 10.86 4.32
N ALA A 70 -17.55 10.22 5.30
CA ALA A 70 -17.50 10.67 6.68
C ALA A 70 -16.05 10.80 7.13
N LEU A 71 -15.62 12.03 7.38
CA LEU A 71 -14.28 12.33 7.88
C LEU A 71 -14.23 12.21 9.40
N PHE A 72 -13.08 11.81 9.91
CA PHE A 72 -12.69 11.88 11.32
C PHE A 72 -11.26 12.42 11.43
N ASN A 73 -10.90 13.01 12.55
CA ASN A 73 -9.57 13.59 12.74
C ASN A 73 -8.65 12.63 13.50
N GLU A 74 -7.35 12.82 13.33
CA GLU A 74 -6.36 12.17 14.18
C GLU A 74 -6.65 12.44 15.66
N GLY A 75 -6.59 11.38 16.48
CA GLY A 75 -6.91 11.45 17.91
C GLY A 75 -8.39 11.27 18.26
N ASP A 76 -9.31 11.23 17.28
CA ASP A 76 -10.69 10.87 17.54
C ASP A 76 -10.77 9.42 18.04
N SER A 77 -11.61 9.21 19.07
CA SER A 77 -11.83 7.88 19.70
C SER A 77 -13.28 7.42 19.62
N GLN A 78 -14.18 8.24 19.08
CA GLN A 78 -15.62 7.98 18.96
C GLN A 78 -16.04 8.11 17.51
N PHE A 79 -16.53 7.04 16.91
CA PHE A 79 -16.81 6.95 15.48
C PHE A 79 -18.28 6.69 15.13
N SER A 80 -19.18 6.70 16.14
CA SER A 80 -20.60 6.38 15.94
C SER A 80 -21.25 7.33 14.94
N SER A 81 -20.91 8.62 14.94
CA SER A 81 -21.47 9.60 14.01
C SER A 81 -21.04 9.36 12.56
N GLN A 82 -19.78 8.97 12.35
CA GLN A 82 -19.25 8.65 11.02
C GLN A 82 -19.91 7.37 10.49
N VAL A 83 -19.99 6.33 11.32
CA VAL A 83 -20.67 5.08 10.98
C VAL A 83 -22.14 5.32 10.65
N ASP A 84 -22.87 6.08 11.49
CA ASP A 84 -24.29 6.39 11.26
C ASP A 84 -24.49 7.17 9.98
N LYS A 85 -23.64 8.18 9.70
CA LYS A 85 -23.71 8.96 8.46
C LYS A 85 -23.55 8.06 7.23
N VAL A 86 -22.59 7.16 7.22
CA VAL A 86 -22.35 6.26 6.08
C VAL A 86 -23.50 5.27 5.94
N LEU A 87 -23.94 4.63 7.02
CA LEU A 87 -25.02 3.64 6.98
C LEU A 87 -26.38 4.22 6.62
N ALA A 88 -26.63 5.50 6.91
CA ALA A 88 -27.87 6.21 6.49
C ALA A 88 -28.03 6.27 4.97
N ALA A 89 -26.92 6.29 4.22
CA ALA A 89 -26.92 6.26 2.76
C ALA A 89 -27.15 4.85 2.17
N LYS A 90 -27.12 3.79 3.00
CA LYS A 90 -27.30 2.36 2.62
C LYS A 90 -26.40 1.92 1.47
N PRO A 91 -25.08 2.12 1.55
CA PRO A 91 -24.17 1.72 0.49
C PRO A 91 -24.08 0.20 0.36
N ASP A 92 -23.77 -0.29 -0.85
CA ASP A 92 -23.50 -1.72 -1.11
C ASP A 92 -22.17 -2.15 -0.48
N ALA A 93 -21.17 -1.24 -0.48
CA ALA A 93 -19.85 -1.45 0.09
C ALA A 93 -19.38 -0.24 0.90
N ILE A 94 -18.45 -0.47 1.83
CA ILE A 94 -17.90 0.57 2.69
C ILE A 94 -16.38 0.47 2.65
N ALA A 95 -15.72 1.53 2.19
CA ALA A 95 -14.27 1.64 2.25
C ALA A 95 -13.84 2.33 3.55
N LEU A 96 -12.91 1.69 4.26
CA LEU A 96 -12.34 2.16 5.52
C LEU A 96 -10.92 2.68 5.25
N ILE A 97 -10.74 3.99 5.19
CA ILE A 97 -9.44 4.62 4.98
C ILE A 97 -8.98 5.16 6.35
N THR A 98 -8.36 4.27 7.12
CA THR A 98 -8.02 4.48 8.54
C THR A 98 -6.71 3.76 8.85
N PHE A 99 -6.23 3.91 10.06
CA PHE A 99 -5.20 3.06 10.66
C PHE A 99 -5.83 2.20 11.78
N ASP A 100 -5.25 2.20 12.97
CA ASP A 100 -5.71 1.45 14.15
C ASP A 100 -7.16 1.77 14.56
N GLN A 101 -7.72 2.88 14.08
CA GLN A 101 -9.13 3.22 14.32
C GLN A 101 -10.09 2.15 13.78
N ALA A 102 -9.65 1.34 12.83
CA ALA A 102 -10.40 0.17 12.36
C ALA A 102 -10.82 -0.75 13.52
N LYS A 103 -9.99 -0.89 14.58
CA LYS A 103 -10.29 -1.70 15.77
C LYS A 103 -11.54 -1.22 16.51
N SER A 104 -11.86 0.07 16.42
CA SER A 104 -13.07 0.66 17.02
C SER A 104 -14.24 0.75 16.02
N ILE A 105 -13.95 1.01 14.75
CA ILE A 105 -14.97 1.23 13.70
C ILE A 105 -15.62 -0.10 13.30
N VAL A 106 -14.84 -1.16 13.08
CA VAL A 106 -15.34 -2.46 12.62
C VAL A 106 -16.39 -3.04 13.59
N PRO A 107 -16.17 -3.10 14.94
CA PRO A 107 -17.20 -3.57 15.87
C PRO A 107 -18.47 -2.71 15.87
N LEU A 108 -18.37 -1.39 15.67
CA LEU A 108 -19.55 -0.52 15.55
C LEU A 108 -20.36 -0.85 14.30
N MET A 109 -19.69 -1.09 13.18
CA MET A 109 -20.35 -1.46 11.92
C MET A 109 -21.02 -2.82 12.00
N THR A 110 -20.31 -3.86 12.50
CA THR A 110 -20.86 -5.20 12.65
C THR A 110 -22.01 -5.23 13.65
N GLY A 111 -21.90 -4.47 14.77
CA GLY A 111 -22.99 -4.29 15.74
C GLY A 111 -24.24 -3.64 15.16
N LYS A 112 -24.13 -2.89 14.07
CA LYS A 112 -25.25 -2.29 13.30
C LYS A 112 -25.68 -3.15 12.11
N GLY A 113 -25.15 -4.37 11.97
CA GLY A 113 -25.57 -5.34 10.97
C GLY A 113 -24.85 -5.25 9.62
N VAL A 114 -23.76 -4.51 9.52
CA VAL A 114 -22.91 -4.51 8.32
C VAL A 114 -22.24 -5.88 8.20
N LYS A 115 -22.35 -6.50 7.03
CA LYS A 115 -21.68 -7.76 6.76
C LYS A 115 -20.19 -7.53 6.45
N PRO A 116 -19.28 -8.39 6.92
CA PRO A 116 -17.86 -8.24 6.61
C PRO A 116 -17.57 -8.15 5.12
N THR A 117 -18.30 -8.89 4.28
CA THR A 117 -18.16 -8.86 2.81
C THR A 117 -18.45 -7.51 2.15
N GLN A 118 -19.06 -6.58 2.89
CA GLN A 118 -19.28 -5.20 2.45
C GLN A 118 -18.11 -4.26 2.81
N MET A 119 -17.15 -4.73 3.62
CA MET A 119 -16.04 -3.91 4.12
C MET A 119 -14.81 -4.07 3.23
N PHE A 120 -14.25 -2.94 2.83
CA PHE A 120 -13.02 -2.85 2.07
C PHE A 120 -12.00 -2.00 2.86
N LEU A 121 -10.88 -2.62 3.16
CA LEU A 121 -9.78 -2.05 3.92
C LEU A 121 -8.68 -1.56 2.96
N VAL A 122 -7.78 -0.74 3.48
CA VAL A 122 -6.61 -0.24 2.77
C VAL A 122 -5.34 -0.66 3.49
N ASP A 123 -4.17 -0.34 2.97
CA ASP A 123 -2.88 -0.70 3.56
C ASP A 123 -2.74 -0.29 5.04
N GLY A 124 -3.19 0.91 5.38
CA GLY A 124 -3.11 1.43 6.75
C GLY A 124 -3.88 0.61 7.80
N ASN A 125 -4.80 -0.26 7.37
CA ASN A 125 -5.62 -1.06 8.28
C ASN A 125 -5.84 -2.51 7.83
N THR A 126 -5.14 -2.99 6.81
CA THR A 126 -5.13 -4.41 6.45
C THR A 126 -4.06 -5.13 7.28
N SER A 127 -4.43 -5.56 8.47
CA SER A 127 -3.55 -6.14 9.50
C SER A 127 -4.09 -7.44 10.08
N ASP A 128 -3.28 -8.18 10.84
CA ASP A 128 -3.71 -9.37 11.59
C ASP A 128 -4.54 -8.95 12.81
N TYR A 129 -5.85 -9.15 12.74
CA TYR A 129 -6.80 -8.84 13.81
C TYR A 129 -7.21 -10.07 14.63
N SER A 130 -6.46 -11.17 14.57
CA SER A 130 -6.78 -12.41 15.29
C SER A 130 -6.81 -12.25 16.82
N LYS A 131 -6.12 -11.24 17.35
CA LYS A 131 -6.09 -10.91 18.77
C LYS A 131 -7.06 -9.79 19.16
N ASP A 132 -7.56 -9.04 18.20
CA ASP A 132 -8.39 -7.85 18.43
C ASP A 132 -9.88 -8.18 18.31
N PHE A 133 -10.26 -9.14 17.45
CA PHE A 133 -11.65 -9.45 17.15
C PHE A 133 -11.98 -10.92 17.40
N GLN A 134 -13.27 -11.17 17.67
CA GLN A 134 -13.79 -12.54 17.71
C GLN A 134 -13.68 -13.19 16.33
N PRO A 135 -13.44 -14.52 16.23
CA PRO A 135 -13.43 -15.23 14.97
C PRO A 135 -14.64 -14.90 14.10
N GLY A 136 -14.42 -14.72 12.81
CA GLY A 136 -15.45 -14.41 11.82
C GLY A 136 -15.82 -12.93 11.71
N THR A 137 -15.35 -12.05 12.59
CA THR A 137 -15.70 -10.61 12.54
C THR A 137 -15.38 -9.95 11.22
N LEU A 138 -14.26 -10.31 10.57
CA LEU A 138 -13.86 -9.79 9.27
C LEU A 138 -13.98 -10.82 8.14
N LYS A 139 -14.50 -12.03 8.38
CA LYS A 139 -14.55 -13.09 7.37
C LYS A 139 -15.19 -12.63 6.05
N GLY A 140 -14.39 -12.62 4.98
CA GLY A 140 -14.80 -12.17 3.65
C GLY A 140 -14.68 -10.66 3.42
N ALA A 141 -14.26 -9.88 4.42
CA ALA A 141 -13.80 -8.51 4.19
C ALA A 141 -12.54 -8.52 3.33
N ARG A 142 -12.34 -7.48 2.53
CA ARG A 142 -11.20 -7.40 1.62
C ARG A 142 -10.38 -6.16 1.88
N GLY A 143 -9.11 -6.21 1.50
CA GLY A 143 -8.21 -5.09 1.66
C GLY A 143 -7.15 -5.05 0.57
N THR A 144 -6.51 -3.90 0.43
CA THR A 144 -5.39 -3.72 -0.50
C THR A 144 -4.12 -3.39 0.26
N ILE A 145 -3.01 -3.99 -0.15
CA ILE A 145 -1.67 -3.63 0.33
C ILE A 145 -0.77 -3.45 -0.90
N PRO A 146 -0.03 -2.33 -1.01
CA PRO A 146 1.01 -2.19 -2.02
C PRO A 146 2.07 -3.28 -1.88
N GLY A 147 2.62 -3.72 -3.02
CA GLY A 147 3.67 -4.72 -3.08
C GLY A 147 3.24 -6.05 -3.68
N THR A 148 4.22 -6.94 -3.83
CA THR A 148 4.03 -8.26 -4.43
C THR A 148 3.63 -9.30 -3.38
N PHE A 149 2.85 -10.28 -3.83
CA PHE A 149 2.62 -11.50 -3.07
C PHE A 149 3.89 -12.38 -3.10
N ASP A 150 4.05 -13.20 -2.08
CA ASP A 150 4.94 -14.37 -2.08
C ASP A 150 6.44 -14.06 -2.09
N GLN A 151 6.93 -13.72 -0.90
CA GLN A 151 8.36 -13.56 -0.63
C GLN A 151 8.78 -14.47 0.53
N GLU A 152 8.40 -15.76 0.47
CA GLU A 152 8.64 -16.70 1.58
C GLU A 152 10.13 -16.79 1.96
N ASP A 153 11.04 -16.77 0.99
CA ASP A 153 12.48 -16.80 1.28
C ASP A 153 12.99 -15.46 1.86
N PHE A 154 12.38 -14.34 1.47
CA PHE A 154 12.69 -13.05 2.07
C PHE A 154 12.14 -12.94 3.51
N LYS A 155 10.92 -13.42 3.74
CA LYS A 155 10.34 -13.51 5.10
C LYS A 155 11.20 -14.34 6.03
N LYS A 156 11.72 -15.48 5.57
CA LYS A 156 12.66 -16.28 6.37
C LYS A 156 13.88 -15.49 6.81
N LYS A 157 14.50 -14.73 5.90
CA LYS A 157 15.64 -13.86 6.21
C LYS A 157 15.28 -12.76 7.23
N LEU A 158 14.09 -12.17 7.13
CA LEU A 158 13.62 -11.19 8.10
C LEU A 158 13.43 -11.80 9.47
N LEU A 159 12.84 -13.01 9.55
CA LEU A 159 12.63 -13.74 10.80
C LEU A 159 13.93 -14.26 11.44
N GLU A 160 15.01 -14.43 10.68
CA GLU A 160 16.36 -14.71 11.23
C GLU A 160 16.89 -13.49 12.02
N ILE A 161 16.49 -12.27 11.62
CA ILE A 161 16.90 -11.01 12.27
C ILE A 161 15.95 -10.66 13.42
N ASP A 162 14.64 -10.73 13.17
CA ASP A 162 13.59 -10.48 14.17
C ASP A 162 12.56 -11.63 14.15
N PRO A 163 12.70 -12.63 15.02
CA PRO A 163 11.75 -13.73 15.11
C PRO A 163 10.34 -13.34 15.56
N ALA A 164 10.15 -12.12 16.06
CA ALA A 164 8.84 -11.61 16.49
C ALA A 164 8.12 -10.81 15.39
N LEU A 165 8.76 -10.59 14.24
CA LEU A 165 8.17 -9.86 13.13
C LEU A 165 6.92 -10.56 12.62
N ASN A 166 5.81 -9.83 12.56
CA ASN A 166 4.50 -10.34 12.17
C ASN A 166 3.79 -9.50 11.10
N ASP A 167 4.36 -8.33 10.75
CA ASP A 167 3.91 -7.47 9.67
C ASP A 167 5.05 -7.31 8.66
N TYR A 168 4.78 -7.63 7.41
CA TYR A 168 5.74 -7.58 6.30
C TYR A 168 5.39 -6.50 5.28
N SER A 169 4.41 -5.66 5.58
CA SER A 169 3.99 -4.56 4.72
C SER A 169 5.17 -3.65 4.44
N TYR A 170 5.39 -3.36 3.16
CA TYR A 170 6.52 -2.54 2.68
C TYR A 170 7.93 -3.06 3.01
N ALA A 171 8.09 -4.28 3.47
CA ALA A 171 9.40 -4.83 3.82
C ALA A 171 10.30 -4.94 2.58
N GLY A 172 9.77 -5.40 1.45
CA GLY A 172 10.48 -5.47 0.17
C GLY A 172 10.91 -4.11 -0.33
N GLU A 173 9.99 -3.17 -0.37
CA GLU A 173 10.21 -1.80 -0.80
C GLU A 173 11.25 -1.07 0.07
N SER A 174 11.20 -1.28 1.38
CA SER A 174 12.18 -0.70 2.32
C SER A 174 13.57 -1.28 2.11
N TYR A 175 13.65 -2.60 1.90
CA TYR A 175 14.91 -3.28 1.58
C TYR A 175 15.52 -2.76 0.27
N ASP A 176 14.69 -2.62 -0.76
CA ASP A 176 15.11 -2.15 -2.07
C ASP A 176 15.52 -0.67 -2.03
N ALA A 177 14.84 0.16 -1.28
CA ALA A 177 15.22 1.55 -1.09
C ALA A 177 16.65 1.70 -0.52
N VAL A 178 17.01 0.87 0.49
CA VAL A 178 18.36 0.89 1.07
C VAL A 178 19.41 0.37 0.07
N ASN A 179 19.08 -0.68 -0.68
CA ASN A 179 20.00 -1.21 -1.71
C ASN A 179 20.24 -0.20 -2.83
N LEU A 180 19.18 0.42 -3.35
CA LEU A 180 19.27 1.43 -4.40
C LEU A 180 20.08 2.64 -3.97
N LEU A 181 19.86 3.17 -2.76
CA LEU A 181 20.66 4.26 -2.21
C LEU A 181 22.14 3.88 -2.11
N SER A 182 22.42 2.66 -1.66
CA SER A 182 23.79 2.16 -1.50
C SER A 182 24.49 1.94 -2.85
N LEU A 183 23.78 1.38 -3.83
CA LEU A 183 24.29 1.18 -5.19
C LEU A 183 24.51 2.51 -5.92
N ALA A 184 23.58 3.46 -5.76
CA ALA A 184 23.71 4.79 -6.34
C ALA A 184 24.88 5.58 -5.72
N ALA A 185 25.12 5.41 -4.41
CA ALA A 185 26.29 6.02 -3.74
C ALA A 185 27.61 5.42 -4.27
N GLU A 186 27.67 4.10 -4.47
CA GLU A 186 28.81 3.42 -5.08
C GLU A 186 29.04 3.91 -6.52
N ALA A 187 27.99 3.94 -7.35
CA ALA A 187 28.06 4.42 -8.72
C ALA A 187 28.47 5.89 -8.83
N ALA A 188 28.03 6.73 -7.88
CA ALA A 188 28.41 8.13 -7.80
C ALA A 188 29.80 8.34 -7.19
N ASN A 189 30.37 7.34 -6.54
CA ASN A 189 31.55 7.47 -5.66
C ASN A 189 31.42 8.67 -4.70
N SER A 190 30.23 8.84 -4.11
CA SER A 190 29.88 10.01 -3.29
C SER A 190 28.86 9.65 -2.22
N THR A 191 28.87 10.37 -1.11
CA THR A 191 27.87 10.30 -0.05
C THR A 191 26.94 11.53 -0.03
N LYS A 192 27.06 12.41 -1.02
CA LYS A 192 26.17 13.58 -1.12
C LYS A 192 24.82 13.16 -1.73
N GLY A 193 23.72 13.59 -1.10
CA GLY A 193 22.36 13.24 -1.55
C GLY A 193 22.07 13.61 -3.00
N THR A 194 22.57 14.76 -3.48
CA THR A 194 22.39 15.18 -4.88
C THR A 194 23.12 14.28 -5.89
N ASP A 195 24.30 13.78 -5.52
CA ASP A 195 25.09 12.90 -6.37
C ASP A 195 24.46 11.51 -6.43
N ILE A 196 23.96 11.02 -5.27
CA ILE A 196 23.22 9.75 -5.15
C ILE A 196 21.91 9.81 -5.96
N ALA A 197 21.12 10.87 -5.79
CA ALA A 197 19.86 11.05 -6.53
C ALA A 197 20.08 11.02 -8.05
N GLY A 198 21.17 11.62 -8.53
CA GLY A 198 21.55 11.61 -9.96
C GLY A 198 21.90 10.22 -10.51
N LYS A 199 22.07 9.20 -9.66
CA LYS A 199 22.42 7.82 -10.04
C LYS A 199 21.30 6.81 -9.82
N LEU A 200 20.20 7.17 -9.15
CA LEU A 200 19.13 6.21 -8.82
C LEU A 200 18.50 5.56 -10.06
N LYS A 201 18.25 6.34 -11.11
CA LYS A 201 17.74 5.78 -12.38
C LYS A 201 18.78 4.87 -13.05
N GLU A 202 20.04 5.31 -13.10
CA GLU A 202 21.12 4.56 -13.76
C GLU A 202 21.32 3.17 -13.15
N VAL A 203 21.19 3.02 -11.83
CA VAL A 203 21.38 1.72 -11.17
C VAL A 203 20.13 0.82 -11.18
N SER A 204 19.00 1.32 -11.68
CA SER A 204 17.70 0.63 -11.66
C SER A 204 17.09 0.39 -13.04
N GLU A 205 17.81 0.72 -14.13
CA GLU A 205 17.32 0.50 -15.50
C GLU A 205 18.47 0.35 -16.50
N GLY A 206 18.26 -0.47 -17.53
CA GLY A 206 19.04 -0.45 -18.76
C GLY A 206 20.34 -1.24 -18.75
N GLY A 207 20.84 -1.69 -17.61
CA GLY A 207 22.11 -2.41 -17.48
C GLY A 207 21.99 -3.93 -17.37
N GLU A 208 23.04 -4.58 -16.84
CA GLU A 208 23.05 -6.00 -16.53
C GLU A 208 22.18 -6.29 -15.29
N LYS A 209 21.20 -7.18 -15.41
CA LYS A 209 20.29 -7.54 -14.33
C LYS A 209 20.99 -8.13 -13.12
N CYS A 210 20.68 -7.61 -11.94
CA CYS A 210 21.17 -8.12 -10.67
C CYS A 210 20.13 -7.97 -9.56
N THR A 211 20.08 -8.92 -8.61
CA THR A 211 18.98 -9.05 -7.64
C THR A 211 19.45 -8.98 -6.18
N SER A 212 20.69 -8.60 -5.93
CA SER A 212 21.22 -8.40 -4.59
C SER A 212 22.32 -7.32 -4.61
N TYR A 213 22.46 -6.63 -3.47
CA TYR A 213 23.54 -5.63 -3.31
C TYR A 213 24.92 -6.20 -3.70
N ALA A 214 25.27 -7.40 -3.19
CA ALA A 214 26.57 -8.01 -3.43
C ALA A 214 26.84 -8.31 -4.92
N ALA A 215 25.82 -8.78 -5.64
CA ALA A 215 25.95 -9.03 -7.08
C ALA A 215 26.09 -7.72 -7.85
N CYS A 216 25.21 -6.74 -7.57
CA CYS A 216 25.18 -5.47 -8.26
C CYS A 216 26.46 -4.65 -8.03
N VAL A 217 26.94 -4.56 -6.79
CA VAL A 217 28.17 -3.80 -6.48
C VAL A 217 29.40 -4.42 -7.15
N THR A 218 29.43 -5.74 -7.34
CA THR A 218 30.50 -6.41 -8.08
C THR A 218 30.53 -5.95 -9.53
N LEU A 219 29.36 -5.90 -10.21
CA LEU A 219 29.25 -5.43 -11.57
C LEU A 219 29.66 -3.94 -11.70
N LEU A 220 29.20 -3.09 -10.78
CA LEU A 220 29.60 -1.67 -10.75
C LEU A 220 31.13 -1.51 -10.62
N ARG A 221 31.79 -2.29 -9.76
CA ARG A 221 33.24 -2.28 -9.60
C ARG A 221 34.02 -2.82 -10.79
N GLU A 222 33.36 -3.64 -11.62
CA GLU A 222 33.88 -4.07 -12.92
C GLU A 222 33.66 -3.02 -14.02
N GLY A 223 33.03 -1.88 -13.71
CA GLY A 223 32.72 -0.81 -14.65
C GLY A 223 31.53 -1.09 -15.57
N LYS A 224 30.67 -2.03 -15.16
CA LYS A 224 29.44 -2.35 -15.90
C LYS A 224 28.28 -1.50 -15.41
N ASP A 225 27.35 -1.23 -16.32
CA ASP A 225 26.03 -0.71 -16.01
C ASP A 225 25.14 -1.80 -15.42
N ILE A 226 24.26 -1.45 -14.49
CA ILE A 226 23.42 -2.40 -13.78
C ILE A 226 21.94 -2.05 -13.88
N ASP A 227 21.09 -3.06 -13.72
CA ASP A 227 19.65 -2.95 -13.60
C ASP A 227 19.21 -3.77 -12.40
N TYR A 228 18.98 -3.08 -11.27
CA TYR A 228 18.62 -3.71 -10.01
C TYR A 228 17.15 -4.11 -10.00
N ASP A 229 16.86 -5.41 -9.95
CA ASP A 229 15.55 -5.98 -9.67
C ASP A 229 15.52 -6.48 -8.22
N GLY A 230 14.70 -5.85 -7.40
CA GLY A 230 14.70 -6.08 -5.95
C GLY A 230 13.66 -7.08 -5.44
N GLN A 231 13.41 -7.01 -4.15
CA GLN A 231 12.40 -7.82 -3.46
C GLN A 231 10.98 -7.34 -3.76
N SER A 232 10.79 -6.05 -4.06
CA SER A 232 9.50 -5.48 -4.49
C SER A 232 9.24 -5.67 -5.99
N GLY A 233 10.18 -6.26 -6.72
CA GLY A 233 10.13 -6.45 -8.16
C GLY A 233 11.05 -5.49 -8.93
N PRO A 234 10.79 -5.24 -10.22
CA PRO A 234 11.50 -4.21 -10.97
C PRO A 234 11.29 -2.84 -10.33
N VAL A 235 12.38 -2.09 -10.13
CA VAL A 235 12.33 -0.76 -9.50
C VAL A 235 12.83 0.28 -10.50
N THR A 236 12.13 0.41 -11.62
CA THR A 236 12.41 1.44 -12.63
C THR A 236 11.69 2.73 -12.25
N PHE A 237 12.40 3.85 -12.25
CA PHE A 237 11.84 5.13 -11.84
C PHE A 237 11.42 6.02 -13.02
N SER A 238 10.30 6.71 -12.85
CA SER A 238 9.91 7.84 -13.68
C SER A 238 10.82 9.06 -13.43
N ASP A 239 10.68 10.09 -14.25
CA ASP A 239 11.40 11.36 -14.04
C ASP A 239 10.98 12.08 -12.75
N ALA A 240 9.83 11.71 -12.18
CA ALA A 240 9.33 12.22 -10.91
C ALA A 240 9.78 11.37 -9.68
N GLY A 241 10.66 10.36 -9.88
CA GLY A 241 11.11 9.49 -8.79
C GLY A 241 10.07 8.47 -8.32
N ASP A 242 9.00 8.26 -9.08
CA ASP A 242 7.98 7.25 -8.79
C ASP A 242 8.30 5.94 -9.52
N PRO A 243 7.96 4.76 -8.96
CA PRO A 243 8.09 3.51 -9.67
C PRO A 243 7.15 3.49 -10.89
N THR A 244 7.67 3.08 -12.05
CA THR A 244 6.89 2.97 -13.29
C THR A 244 6.09 1.69 -13.36
N GLU A 245 6.54 0.65 -12.65
CA GLU A 245 5.86 -0.62 -12.47
C GLU A 245 5.65 -0.86 -10.99
N ALA A 246 4.43 -1.23 -10.60
CA ALA A 246 4.11 -1.52 -9.23
C ALA A 246 2.85 -2.37 -9.13
N TYR A 247 2.74 -3.11 -8.05
CA TYR A 247 1.65 -4.02 -7.77
C TYR A 247 0.88 -3.56 -6.54
N ILE A 248 -0.44 -3.79 -6.57
CA ILE A 248 -1.30 -3.66 -5.39
C ILE A 248 -1.93 -5.02 -5.15
N GLY A 249 -1.55 -5.65 -4.06
CA GLY A 249 -2.13 -6.91 -3.64
C GLY A 249 -3.55 -6.75 -3.13
N ILE A 250 -4.43 -7.70 -3.48
CA ILE A 250 -5.77 -7.82 -2.92
C ILE A 250 -5.79 -8.99 -1.96
N TYR A 251 -6.34 -8.78 -0.77
CA TYR A 251 -6.39 -9.76 0.30
C TYR A 251 -7.83 -9.95 0.78
N GLU A 252 -8.13 -11.15 1.25
CA GLU A 252 -9.42 -11.48 1.86
C GLU A 252 -9.20 -12.07 3.26
N TYR A 253 -9.98 -11.57 4.22
CA TYR A 253 -9.95 -12.02 5.60
C TYR A 253 -10.61 -13.38 5.78
N GLN A 254 -9.96 -14.24 6.55
CA GLN A 254 -10.40 -15.57 6.89
C GLN A 254 -11.15 -15.59 8.22
N ASP A 255 -11.60 -16.76 8.66
CA ASP A 255 -12.37 -16.93 9.89
C ASP A 255 -11.60 -16.52 11.15
N ASP A 256 -10.28 -16.65 11.14
CA ASP A 256 -9.38 -16.25 12.23
C ASP A 256 -9.02 -14.75 12.24
N ASN A 257 -9.66 -13.94 11.38
CA ASN A 257 -9.37 -12.52 11.15
C ASN A 257 -7.94 -12.22 10.69
N LYS A 258 -7.27 -13.20 10.10
CA LYS A 258 -6.07 -13.01 9.28
C LYS A 258 -6.46 -12.93 7.82
N TYR A 259 -5.60 -12.33 7.03
CA TYR A 259 -5.85 -12.17 5.60
C TYR A 259 -4.92 -13.05 4.77
N THR A 260 -5.40 -13.46 3.62
CA THR A 260 -4.63 -14.17 2.60
C THR A 260 -4.81 -13.49 1.25
N ALA A 261 -3.81 -13.62 0.39
CA ALA A 261 -3.88 -13.08 -0.96
C ALA A 261 -5.05 -13.70 -1.74
N VAL A 262 -5.81 -12.87 -2.43
CA VAL A 262 -6.79 -13.32 -3.41
C VAL A 262 -6.00 -13.73 -4.65
N LYS A 263 -6.04 -15.02 -5.00
CA LYS A 263 -5.46 -15.52 -6.25
C LYS A 263 -6.48 -15.31 -7.36
N GLU A 264 -6.10 -14.59 -8.41
CA GLU A 264 -6.88 -14.50 -9.64
C GLU A 264 -6.96 -15.84 -10.37
#